data_9a988ff52f84b9808673930e6d1c8b6b
#
_entry.id   9a988ff52f84b9808673930e6d1c8b6b
#
_cell.length_a   1.000
_cell.length_b   1.000
_cell.length_c   1.000
_cell.angle_alpha   90.00
_cell.angle_beta   90.00
_cell.angle_gamma   90.00
#
_symmetry.space_group_name_H-M   'P 1'
#
loop_
_entity.id
_entity.type
_entity.pdbx_description
1 polymer ?
#
loop_
_entity_poly.entity_id
_entity_poly.type
_entity_poly.pdbx_seq_one_letter_code
_entity_poly.pdbx_strand_id
1 'polypeptide(L)'
;MNGRKERKIAAGVIGDMGFLKQTGKRKKREQKSFVGEPVPELEQATQRESELEKTMFLSPEERTGSKKRGAKRISTEGVEAPDSSLGKIVQGNPIIINGPDYLLRISETRMEAFLILYRRFSEKEIRGLLKENQIVYGIKEKALQELAQGKLNYEEVFVAQGTAKKDGRDGYFEYHFNTQPETKPIILPDGSVDYNVLGKMELVTKGQLLVTYHAVLPAVVGRDVQGNTMEAYEGKELPPLQCKRCEPDESGCKYFASTEGNVTLEGKCLTVTPIYAIDGNLDAATGDVDFHGDVLVQGNVFAGVTLKTTGTITVNGHVETARLFAGKDVILKNGMQGSGNGVIRAGRNVMARFLEQTQIYAGNEVNTGAILNCEIESGQNVEVAGNRGTIIGGSVTAVEQITAASIG
;
A
#
# COMPACT_ATOMS: atom_id res chain seq x y z
N MET A 1 -60.09 27.72 -30.51
CA MET A 1 -60.88 26.79 -31.26
C MET A 1 -60.13 25.50 -31.41
N ASN A 2 -60.53 24.53 -30.63
CA ASN A 2 -60.75 23.11 -30.95
C ASN A 2 -59.56 22.32 -31.47
N GLY A 3 -59.26 21.16 -30.96
CA GLY A 3 -59.89 20.27 -30.00
C GLY A 3 -58.99 19.03 -29.74
N ARG A 4 -59.10 18.56 -28.56
CA ARG A 4 -58.68 17.23 -28.09
C ARG A 4 -59.10 16.08 -28.99
N LYS A 5 -58.29 15.01 -29.02
CA LYS A 5 -58.82 13.65 -28.97
C LYS A 5 -57.85 12.68 -28.29
N GLU A 6 -58.22 12.30 -27.10
CA GLU A 6 -57.83 11.08 -26.39
C GLU A 6 -58.41 9.86 -27.08
N ARG A 7 -57.69 8.73 -27.09
CA ARG A 7 -58.31 7.40 -27.12
C ARG A 7 -57.60 6.43 -26.24
N LYS A 8 -58.24 6.13 -25.12
CA LYS A 8 -58.14 4.88 -24.36
C LYS A 8 -58.80 3.76 -25.14
N ILE A 9 -58.45 2.51 -24.83
CA ILE A 9 -59.19 1.23 -24.87
C ILE A 9 -58.15 0.12 -25.08
N ALA A 10 -58.15 -1.04 -24.45
CA ALA A 10 -58.79 -1.66 -23.29
C ALA A 10 -58.09 -3.01 -23.08
N ALA A 11 -58.26 -3.55 -21.91
CA ALA A 11 -57.83 -4.87 -21.46
C ALA A 11 -58.64 -6.01 -22.11
N GLY A 12 -58.06 -7.22 -22.14
CA GLY A 12 -58.75 -8.49 -22.44
C GLY A 12 -57.71 -9.62 -22.36
N VAL A 13 -57.67 -10.38 -21.35
CA VAL A 13 -58.43 -11.52 -20.82
C VAL A 13 -57.91 -12.88 -21.37
N ILE A 14 -57.24 -13.60 -20.48
CA ILE A 14 -57.27 -15.05 -20.15
C ILE A 14 -57.33 -16.08 -21.29
N GLY A 15 -56.39 -17.04 -21.24
CA GLY A 15 -56.47 -18.33 -21.91
C GLY A 15 -55.56 -19.35 -21.21
N ASP A 16 -56.16 -20.13 -20.37
CA ASP A 16 -55.66 -21.30 -19.65
C ASP A 16 -55.65 -22.51 -20.57
N MET A 17 -54.64 -23.37 -20.52
CA MET A 17 -54.58 -24.80 -20.89
C MET A 17 -53.09 -25.18 -21.07
N GLY A 18 -52.51 -26.19 -20.52
CA GLY A 18 -52.92 -27.49 -20.05
C GLY A 18 -51.73 -28.24 -19.55
N PHE A 19 -51.94 -28.99 -18.52
CA PHE A 19 -51.05 -29.94 -17.87
C PHE A 19 -50.60 -31.06 -18.80
N LEU A 20 -49.29 -31.34 -18.86
CA LEU A 20 -48.77 -32.65 -19.21
C LEU A 20 -47.73 -33.10 -18.18
N LYS A 21 -48.16 -34.03 -17.32
CA LYS A 21 -47.33 -34.84 -16.43
C LYS A 21 -46.49 -35.78 -17.27
N GLN A 22 -45.16 -35.74 -17.12
CA GLN A 22 -44.31 -36.90 -17.41
C GLN A 22 -43.56 -37.31 -16.16
N THR A 23 -43.92 -38.49 -15.69
CA THR A 23 -43.30 -39.25 -14.64
C THR A 23 -42.00 -39.86 -15.16
N GLY A 24 -40.85 -39.45 -14.65
CA GLY A 24 -39.55 -40.04 -14.92
C GLY A 24 -38.88 -40.47 -13.62
N LYS A 25 -38.66 -41.79 -13.49
CA LYS A 25 -38.13 -42.51 -12.35
C LYS A 25 -36.79 -41.98 -11.85
N ARG A 26 -36.72 -41.60 -10.58
CA ARG A 26 -35.46 -41.38 -9.81
C ARG A 26 -34.75 -42.71 -9.59
N LYS A 27 -33.58 -42.92 -10.19
CA LYS A 27 -32.60 -43.89 -9.75
C LYS A 27 -31.81 -43.30 -8.58
N LYS A 28 -31.91 -43.93 -7.40
CA LYS A 28 -31.03 -43.72 -6.27
C LYS A 28 -29.61 -44.13 -6.69
N ARG A 29 -28.65 -43.22 -6.62
CA ARG A 29 -27.22 -43.54 -6.60
C ARG A 29 -26.78 -43.55 -5.14
N GLU A 30 -26.29 -44.68 -4.69
CA GLU A 30 -25.64 -44.86 -3.40
C GLU A 30 -24.38 -44.01 -3.31
N GLN A 31 -24.28 -43.24 -2.23
CA GLN A 31 -23.05 -42.58 -1.83
C GLN A 31 -22.08 -43.64 -1.26
N LYS A 32 -21.03 -43.99 -1.99
CA LYS A 32 -19.84 -44.63 -1.43
C LYS A 32 -18.99 -43.55 -0.78
N SER A 33 -18.82 -43.64 0.53
CA SER A 33 -17.85 -42.89 1.31
C SER A 33 -16.43 -43.31 0.90
N PHE A 34 -15.70 -42.41 0.29
CA PHE A 34 -14.27 -42.53 0.06
C PHE A 34 -13.56 -42.03 1.33
N VAL A 35 -13.01 -42.94 2.09
CA VAL A 35 -12.00 -42.65 3.11
C VAL A 35 -10.68 -42.52 2.35
N GLY A 36 -10.21 -41.31 2.14
CA GLY A 36 -8.90 -41.02 1.55
C GLY A 36 -7.82 -41.13 2.63
N GLU A 37 -6.76 -41.85 2.30
CA GLU A 37 -5.54 -41.92 3.10
C GLU A 37 -4.87 -40.56 3.22
N PRO A 38 -4.16 -40.22 4.33
CA PRO A 38 -3.54 -38.95 4.54
C PRO A 38 -2.37 -38.69 3.57
N VAL A 39 -2.35 -37.52 2.96
CA VAL A 39 -1.31 -37.06 2.02
C VAL A 39 -0.02 -36.75 2.81
N PRO A 40 1.15 -37.26 2.39
CA PRO A 40 2.42 -37.12 3.15
C PRO A 40 3.04 -35.70 3.18
N GLU A 41 2.44 -34.72 2.54
CA GLU A 41 2.96 -33.34 2.53
C GLU A 41 2.66 -32.53 3.82
N LEU A 42 1.66 -32.92 4.62
CA LEU A 42 1.33 -32.20 5.86
C LEU A 42 2.29 -32.48 7.02
N GLU A 43 2.90 -33.67 7.05
CA GLU A 43 3.87 -34.04 8.11
C GLU A 43 5.24 -33.33 7.94
N GLN A 44 5.63 -32.99 6.70
CA GLN A 44 6.89 -32.28 6.45
C GLN A 44 6.79 -30.78 6.77
N ALA A 45 5.60 -30.18 6.71
CA ALA A 45 5.41 -28.77 7.10
C ALA A 45 5.50 -28.59 8.62
N THR A 46 4.90 -29.51 9.39
CA THR A 46 4.91 -29.45 10.87
C THR A 46 6.29 -29.72 11.47
N GLN A 47 7.12 -30.52 10.81
CA GLN A 47 8.51 -30.77 11.26
C GLN A 47 9.42 -29.55 10.97
N ARG A 48 9.18 -28.80 9.89
CA ARG A 48 9.94 -27.57 9.59
C ARG A 48 9.61 -26.42 10.54
N GLU A 49 8.38 -26.30 10.99
CA GLU A 49 8.01 -25.26 11.99
C GLU A 49 8.60 -25.58 13.37
N SER A 50 8.68 -26.85 13.79
CA SER A 50 9.28 -27.24 15.06
C SER A 50 10.81 -27.10 15.10
N GLU A 51 11.49 -27.16 13.96
CA GLU A 51 12.94 -26.89 13.85
C GLU A 51 13.26 -25.41 13.81
N LEU A 52 12.37 -24.56 13.27
CA LEU A 52 12.52 -23.11 13.29
C LEU A 52 12.33 -22.51 14.69
N GLU A 53 11.43 -23.06 15.50
CA GLU A 53 11.27 -22.62 16.89
C GLU A 53 12.46 -22.99 17.77
N LYS A 54 13.13 -24.14 17.54
CA LYS A 54 14.32 -24.53 18.30
C LYS A 54 15.55 -23.69 18.02
N THR A 55 15.63 -23.05 16.84
CA THR A 55 16.78 -22.17 16.48
C THR A 55 16.64 -20.74 17.01
N MET A 56 15.48 -20.34 17.52
CA MET A 56 15.26 -19.00 18.07
C MET A 56 15.73 -18.83 19.52
N PHE A 57 16.07 -19.89 20.24
CA PHE A 57 16.44 -19.86 21.67
C PHE A 57 17.91 -20.19 21.98
N LEU A 58 18.81 -20.18 20.98
CA LEU A 58 20.24 -20.39 21.21
C LEU A 58 20.96 -19.05 21.44
N SER A 59 21.76 -19.01 22.51
CA SER A 59 22.57 -17.84 22.90
C SER A 59 23.65 -17.51 21.84
N PRO A 60 24.19 -16.26 21.83
CA PRO A 60 25.10 -15.78 20.79
C PRO A 60 26.44 -16.53 20.68
N GLU A 61 26.83 -17.35 21.65
CA GLU A 61 28.12 -18.02 21.69
C GLU A 61 28.17 -19.35 20.92
N GLU A 62 27.04 -19.94 20.55
CA GLU A 62 27.00 -21.24 19.85
C GLU A 62 26.96 -21.15 18.32
N ARG A 63 27.07 -19.94 17.74
CA ARG A 63 26.98 -19.71 16.28
C ARG A 63 28.30 -19.70 15.51
N THR A 64 29.43 -20.01 16.14
CA THR A 64 30.73 -20.01 15.47
C THR A 64 31.20 -21.42 15.11
N GLY A 65 30.69 -21.96 14.03
CA GLY A 65 31.18 -23.24 13.52
C GLY A 65 30.62 -23.62 12.16
N SER A 66 30.92 -22.87 11.10
CA SER A 66 30.93 -23.42 9.73
C SER A 66 31.68 -22.56 8.73
N LYS A 67 32.44 -23.23 7.92
CA LYS A 67 33.50 -22.81 7.00
C LYS A 67 33.08 -21.78 5.94
N LYS A 68 33.99 -20.83 5.72
CA LYS A 68 34.08 -19.87 4.61
C LYS A 68 33.95 -20.54 3.24
N ARG A 69 32.98 -20.12 2.42
CA ARG A 69 33.05 -20.09 0.95
C ARG A 69 32.57 -18.73 0.47
N GLY A 70 33.39 -18.12 -0.37
CA GLY A 70 33.26 -16.72 -0.79
C GLY A 70 31.97 -16.42 -1.57
N ALA A 71 31.32 -15.35 -1.18
CA ALA A 71 30.28 -14.71 -1.94
C ALA A 71 30.71 -13.28 -2.27
N LYS A 72 30.71 -12.99 -3.54
CA LYS A 72 30.96 -11.71 -4.21
C LYS A 72 30.04 -10.63 -3.60
N ARG A 73 30.62 -9.53 -3.14
CA ARG A 73 29.86 -8.33 -2.74
C ARG A 73 29.12 -7.78 -3.94
N ILE A 74 27.80 -7.73 -3.86
CA ILE A 74 26.97 -6.86 -4.69
C ILE A 74 26.66 -5.64 -3.80
N SER A 75 27.15 -4.48 -4.24
CA SER A 75 26.84 -3.19 -3.64
C SER A 75 25.37 -2.85 -3.95
N THR A 76 24.52 -2.87 -2.94
CA THR A 76 23.20 -2.23 -2.99
C THR A 76 23.36 -0.83 -2.41
N GLU A 77 23.58 0.16 -3.28
CA GLU A 77 23.32 1.56 -2.96
C GLU A 77 21.81 1.81 -3.07
N GLY A 78 21.25 2.45 -2.02
CA GLY A 78 20.00 3.19 -2.12
C GLY A 78 18.74 2.53 -1.59
N VAL A 79 18.72 2.11 -0.30
CA VAL A 79 17.50 2.17 0.50
C VAL A 79 17.90 2.84 1.82
N GLU A 80 17.63 4.11 1.95
CA GLU A 80 17.71 4.80 3.23
C GLU A 80 16.66 4.17 4.16
N ALA A 81 17.16 3.45 5.18
CA ALA A 81 16.35 3.07 6.32
C ALA A 81 15.83 4.36 6.99
N PRO A 82 14.59 4.37 7.54
CA PRO A 82 14.11 5.52 8.28
C PRO A 82 15.08 5.81 9.41
N ASP A 83 15.59 7.02 9.39
CA ASP A 83 16.50 7.61 10.36
C ASP A 83 15.97 7.36 11.79
N SER A 84 16.53 6.37 12.46
CA SER A 84 16.43 6.26 13.89
C SER A 84 17.29 7.40 14.47
N SER A 85 16.70 8.58 14.53
CA SER A 85 17.19 9.65 15.38
C SER A 85 17.02 9.23 16.85
N LEU A 86 17.83 8.27 17.27
CA LEU A 86 18.27 8.20 18.65
C LEU A 86 18.90 9.56 18.92
N GLY A 87 18.15 10.40 19.64
CA GLY A 87 18.58 11.72 20.01
C GLY A 87 20.01 11.61 20.50
N LYS A 88 20.91 12.42 19.92
CA LYS A 88 22.28 12.54 20.37
C LYS A 88 22.23 12.66 21.88
N ILE A 89 22.62 11.59 22.59
CA ILE A 89 22.90 11.63 24.02
C ILE A 89 24.06 12.62 24.10
N VAL A 90 23.76 13.85 24.51
CA VAL A 90 24.79 14.81 24.89
C VAL A 90 25.45 14.19 26.10
N GLN A 91 26.63 13.64 25.92
CA GLN A 91 27.44 13.08 27.01
C GLN A 91 27.82 14.25 27.95
N GLY A 92 27.02 14.44 28.99
CA GLY A 92 27.32 15.32 30.10
C GLY A 92 27.91 14.49 31.24
N ASN A 93 28.81 15.02 32.00
CA ASN A 93 29.37 14.34 33.17
C ASN A 93 28.29 14.25 34.28
N PRO A 94 28.26 13.18 35.10
CA PRO A 94 27.38 13.11 36.25
C PRO A 94 27.68 14.30 37.20
N ILE A 95 26.60 14.87 37.75
CA ILE A 95 26.75 15.97 38.73
C ILE A 95 27.08 15.34 40.06
N ILE A 96 28.24 15.68 40.60
CA ILE A 96 28.70 15.21 41.92
C ILE A 96 28.75 16.40 42.87
N ILE A 97 27.97 16.34 43.95
CA ILE A 97 27.89 17.38 44.96
C ILE A 97 28.49 16.82 46.26
N ASN A 98 29.63 17.36 46.65
CA ASN A 98 30.34 16.99 47.89
C ASN A 98 29.93 17.97 48.99
N GLY A 99 29.11 17.52 49.93
CA GLY A 99 28.86 18.20 51.21
C GLY A 99 29.87 17.79 52.29
N PRO A 100 29.84 18.44 53.48
CA PRO A 100 30.76 18.12 54.55
C PRO A 100 30.57 16.70 55.10
N ASP A 101 29.35 16.17 55.06
CA ASP A 101 28.98 14.87 55.62
C ASP A 101 28.20 13.97 54.66
N TYR A 102 28.17 14.32 53.37
CA TYR A 102 27.43 13.56 52.33
C TYR A 102 28.06 13.73 50.94
N LEU A 103 27.78 12.79 50.06
CA LEU A 103 28.00 12.89 48.62
C LEU A 103 26.69 12.58 47.88
N LEU A 104 26.25 13.50 47.06
CA LEU A 104 25.10 13.33 46.16
C LEU A 104 25.59 13.24 44.74
N ARG A 105 25.24 12.16 44.07
CA ARG A 105 25.54 11.93 42.65
C ARG A 105 24.22 11.91 41.85
N ILE A 106 24.11 12.76 40.86
CA ILE A 106 22.99 12.78 39.92
C ILE A 106 23.52 12.24 38.59
N SER A 107 22.80 11.29 38.00
CA SER A 107 23.17 10.73 36.69
C SER A 107 23.22 11.83 35.63
N GLU A 108 24.01 11.61 34.61
CA GLU A 108 24.17 12.48 33.45
C GLU A 108 22.82 12.87 32.81
N THR A 109 21.92 11.90 32.70
CA THR A 109 20.56 12.08 32.18
C THR A 109 19.59 12.75 33.15
N ARG A 110 20.02 13.01 34.39
CA ARG A 110 19.21 13.48 35.53
C ARG A 110 18.01 12.58 35.84
N MET A 111 18.09 11.33 35.43
CA MET A 111 17.00 10.35 35.67
C MET A 111 17.15 9.61 36.98
N GLU A 112 18.34 9.68 37.60
CA GLU A 112 18.66 8.94 38.80
C GLU A 112 19.49 9.82 39.76
N ALA A 113 19.22 9.68 41.05
CA ALA A 113 20.02 10.31 42.06
C ALA A 113 20.42 9.29 43.14
N PHE A 114 21.69 9.35 43.55
CA PHE A 114 22.32 8.48 44.53
C PHE A 114 22.91 9.32 45.64
N LEU A 115 22.74 8.87 46.88
CA LEU A 115 23.21 9.58 48.09
C LEU A 115 24.06 8.65 48.96
N ILE A 116 25.23 9.16 49.36
CA ILE A 116 26.09 8.55 50.37
C ILE A 116 26.08 9.47 51.58
N LEU A 117 25.85 8.94 52.77
CA LEU A 117 25.90 9.68 54.04
C LEU A 117 27.10 9.23 54.88
N TYR A 118 27.91 10.17 55.35
CA TYR A 118 29.07 9.91 56.16
C TYR A 118 28.82 10.03 57.69
N ARG A 119 27.61 10.51 58.06
CA ARG A 119 27.10 10.48 59.46
C ARG A 119 25.61 10.12 59.43
N ARG A 120 25.02 9.91 60.59
CA ARG A 120 23.59 9.72 60.70
C ARG A 120 22.85 11.04 60.52
N PHE A 121 21.84 11.01 59.62
CA PHE A 121 20.90 12.10 59.37
C PHE A 121 19.50 11.66 59.76
N SER A 122 18.69 12.60 60.24
CA SER A 122 17.26 12.39 60.40
C SER A 122 16.58 12.45 58.99
N GLU A 123 15.40 11.82 58.86
CA GLU A 123 14.63 11.87 57.60
C GLU A 123 14.36 13.31 57.14
N LYS A 124 14.10 14.23 58.10
CA LYS A 124 13.88 15.65 57.81
C LYS A 124 15.12 16.34 57.22
N GLU A 125 16.28 16.03 57.74
CA GLU A 125 17.55 16.55 57.21
C GLU A 125 17.84 16.00 55.80
N ILE A 126 17.58 14.69 55.56
CA ILE A 126 17.76 14.09 54.23
C ILE A 126 16.85 14.74 53.22
N ARG A 127 15.56 14.94 53.56
CA ARG A 127 14.61 15.66 52.70
C ARG A 127 15.02 17.11 52.42
N GLY A 128 15.55 17.80 53.46
CA GLY A 128 16.10 19.16 53.33
C GLY A 128 17.25 19.18 52.34
N LEU A 129 18.23 18.26 52.49
CA LEU A 129 19.37 18.11 51.62
C LEU A 129 18.96 17.83 50.14
N LEU A 130 18.03 16.92 49.92
CA LEU A 130 17.53 16.63 48.57
C LEU A 130 16.90 17.87 47.97
N LYS A 131 16.06 18.59 48.71
CA LYS A 131 15.38 19.81 48.27
C LYS A 131 16.37 20.95 47.94
N GLU A 132 17.39 21.16 48.81
CA GLU A 132 18.44 22.17 48.58
C GLU A 132 19.21 21.89 47.29
N ASN A 133 19.40 20.61 46.94
CA ASN A 133 20.04 20.18 45.71
C ASN A 133 19.06 19.95 44.55
N GLN A 134 17.85 20.48 44.68
CA GLN A 134 16.80 20.44 43.64
C GLN A 134 16.29 19.03 43.28
N ILE A 135 16.50 18.02 44.15
CA ILE A 135 15.90 16.69 43.94
C ILE A 135 14.48 16.72 44.55
N VAL A 136 13.49 16.86 43.68
CA VAL A 136 12.09 17.09 44.07
C VAL A 136 11.12 16.07 43.51
N TYR A 137 11.56 15.21 42.57
CA TYR A 137 10.70 14.26 41.89
C TYR A 137 11.23 12.81 42.01
N GLY A 138 10.27 11.87 42.12
CA GLY A 138 10.57 10.43 42.11
C GLY A 138 11.34 9.92 43.33
N ILE A 139 11.28 10.63 44.45
CA ILE A 139 11.97 10.27 45.68
C ILE A 139 11.47 8.92 46.19
N LYS A 140 12.42 8.03 46.53
CA LYS A 140 12.15 6.69 47.06
C LYS A 140 12.05 6.72 48.59
N GLU A 141 10.80 6.79 49.09
CA GLU A 141 10.52 6.90 50.54
C GLU A 141 11.16 5.80 51.38
N LYS A 142 11.17 4.56 50.89
CA LYS A 142 11.82 3.43 51.58
C LYS A 142 13.29 3.66 51.77
N ALA A 143 13.98 4.13 50.74
CA ALA A 143 15.44 4.42 50.80
C ALA A 143 15.75 5.53 51.81
N LEU A 144 14.91 6.57 51.88
CA LEU A 144 15.06 7.63 52.88
C LEU A 144 14.90 7.11 54.31
N GLN A 145 13.92 6.23 54.55
CA GLN A 145 13.70 5.62 55.87
C GLN A 145 14.89 4.73 56.32
N GLU A 146 15.45 3.96 55.41
CA GLU A 146 16.62 3.10 55.67
C GLU A 146 17.86 3.92 55.96
N LEU A 147 18.08 4.99 55.20
CA LEU A 147 19.14 5.96 55.46
C LEU A 147 19.00 6.65 56.83
N ALA A 148 17.78 7.07 57.18
CA ALA A 148 17.51 7.72 58.48
C ALA A 148 17.72 6.77 59.69
N GLN A 149 17.52 5.46 59.48
CA GLN A 149 17.84 4.45 60.50
C GLN A 149 19.35 4.23 60.69
N GLY A 150 20.17 4.75 59.78
CA GLY A 150 21.64 4.59 59.80
C GLY A 150 22.13 3.21 59.35
N LYS A 151 21.27 2.43 58.72
CA LYS A 151 21.60 1.07 58.22
C LYS A 151 22.52 1.08 57.00
N LEU A 152 22.49 2.15 56.21
CA LEU A 152 23.16 2.27 54.92
C LEU A 152 24.16 3.45 54.88
N ASN A 153 24.74 3.80 56.04
CA ASN A 153 25.80 4.82 56.08
C ASN A 153 27.05 4.31 55.36
N TYR A 154 27.71 5.20 54.62
CA TYR A 154 28.88 4.93 53.77
C TYR A 154 28.60 4.08 52.53
N GLU A 155 27.33 3.76 52.23
CA GLU A 155 26.91 3.07 51.02
C GLU A 155 26.26 4.04 50.05
N GLU A 156 26.39 3.78 48.75
CA GLU A 156 25.70 4.55 47.71
C GLU A 156 24.25 4.05 47.61
N VAL A 157 23.30 4.88 47.98
CA VAL A 157 21.89 4.54 48.02
C VAL A 157 21.13 5.28 46.91
N PHE A 158 20.32 4.56 46.16
CA PHE A 158 19.46 5.09 45.10
C PHE A 158 18.25 5.78 45.72
N VAL A 159 18.22 7.12 45.70
CA VAL A 159 17.23 7.94 46.43
C VAL A 159 16.15 8.56 45.59
N ALA A 160 16.36 8.74 44.30
CA ALA A 160 15.33 9.26 43.41
C ALA A 160 15.42 8.75 41.97
N GLN A 161 14.28 8.62 41.30
CA GLN A 161 14.16 8.15 39.93
C GLN A 161 13.18 9.02 39.14
N GLY A 162 13.61 9.54 38.01
CA GLY A 162 12.77 10.21 37.03
C GLY A 162 11.87 9.26 36.28
N THR A 163 10.93 9.80 35.56
CA THR A 163 10.07 9.07 34.61
C THR A 163 10.54 9.36 33.20
N ALA A 164 10.91 8.32 32.45
CA ALA A 164 11.36 8.47 31.08
C ALA A 164 10.21 8.93 30.18
N LYS A 165 10.52 9.83 29.22
CA LYS A 165 9.58 10.18 28.18
C LYS A 165 9.30 9.00 27.25
N LYS A 166 8.12 8.94 26.68
CA LYS A 166 7.80 8.05 25.58
C LYS A 166 7.27 8.90 24.44
N ASP A 167 7.97 8.87 23.31
CA ASP A 167 7.52 9.56 22.12
C ASP A 167 6.27 8.88 21.56
N GLY A 168 5.31 9.68 21.11
CA GLY A 168 4.14 9.23 20.40
C GLY A 168 4.51 8.73 19.01
N ARG A 169 3.53 8.17 18.32
CA ARG A 169 3.68 7.71 16.93
C ARG A 169 2.56 8.28 16.10
N ASP A 170 2.89 8.73 14.89
CA ASP A 170 1.91 9.21 13.92
C ASP A 170 0.92 8.12 13.54
N GLY A 171 -0.33 8.51 13.26
CA GLY A 171 -1.29 7.65 12.63
C GLY A 171 -0.85 7.33 11.20
N TYR A 172 -1.20 6.13 10.71
CA TYR A 172 -0.86 5.71 9.36
C TYR A 172 -1.94 4.83 8.75
N PHE A 173 -2.00 4.81 7.40
CA PHE A 173 -2.87 3.91 6.65
C PHE A 173 -2.09 2.67 6.21
N GLU A 174 -2.64 1.50 6.48
CA GLU A 174 -2.20 0.21 5.95
C GLU A 174 -3.12 -0.16 4.79
N TYR A 175 -2.55 -0.25 3.59
CA TYR A 175 -3.29 -0.59 2.37
C TYR A 175 -3.19 -2.08 2.11
N HIS A 176 -4.34 -2.74 1.84
CA HIS A 176 -4.43 -4.18 1.55
C HIS A 176 -4.48 -4.47 0.05
N PHE A 177 -4.02 -3.54 -0.77
CA PHE A 177 -3.88 -3.65 -2.22
C PHE A 177 -2.64 -2.86 -2.68
N ASN A 178 -2.21 -3.07 -3.93
CA ASN A 178 -1.06 -2.33 -4.47
C ASN A 178 -1.45 -0.88 -4.78
N THR A 179 -0.87 0.07 -4.05
CA THR A 179 -1.12 1.52 -4.24
C THR A 179 -0.28 2.16 -5.34
N GLN A 180 0.72 1.44 -5.87
CA GLN A 180 1.64 1.92 -6.89
C GLN A 180 1.66 0.95 -8.08
N PRO A 181 0.58 0.93 -8.90
CA PRO A 181 0.59 0.13 -10.12
C PRO A 181 1.66 0.66 -11.08
N GLU A 182 2.32 -0.25 -11.79
CA GLU A 182 3.27 0.10 -12.83
C GLU A 182 2.57 0.90 -13.93
N THR A 183 2.98 2.15 -14.10
CA THR A 183 2.46 3.08 -15.11
C THR A 183 3.32 3.14 -16.37
N LYS A 184 4.54 2.58 -16.31
CA LYS A 184 5.48 2.53 -17.44
C LYS A 184 5.87 1.09 -17.73
N PRO A 185 6.12 0.74 -19.01
CA PRO A 185 6.63 -0.57 -19.35
C PRO A 185 8.06 -0.76 -18.82
N ILE A 186 8.43 -2.00 -18.52
CA ILE A 186 9.77 -2.33 -18.04
C ILE A 186 10.68 -2.58 -19.23
N ILE A 187 11.83 -1.92 -19.26
CA ILE A 187 12.91 -2.20 -20.23
C ILE A 187 13.74 -3.34 -19.65
N LEU A 188 13.77 -4.47 -20.36
CA LEU A 188 14.54 -5.64 -19.97
C LEU A 188 16.05 -5.45 -20.28
N PRO A 189 16.96 -6.25 -19.67
CA PRO A 189 18.40 -6.13 -19.90
C PRO A 189 18.85 -6.34 -21.36
N ASP A 190 18.05 -7.03 -22.17
CA ASP A 190 18.27 -7.23 -23.62
C ASP A 190 17.79 -6.03 -24.46
N GLY A 191 17.24 -4.99 -23.82
CA GLY A 191 16.69 -3.79 -24.45
C GLY A 191 15.29 -3.96 -25.03
N SER A 192 14.65 -5.12 -24.85
CA SER A 192 13.22 -5.31 -25.16
C SER A 192 12.35 -4.66 -24.08
N VAL A 193 11.09 -4.39 -24.42
CA VAL A 193 10.15 -3.69 -23.54
C VAL A 193 8.99 -4.63 -23.19
N ASP A 194 8.80 -4.85 -21.89
CA ASP A 194 7.68 -5.66 -21.37
C ASP A 194 6.47 -4.78 -21.05
N TYR A 195 5.43 -4.91 -21.88
CA TYR A 195 4.13 -4.24 -21.70
C TYR A 195 3.15 -5.05 -20.86
N ASN A 196 3.46 -6.31 -20.49
CA ASN A 196 2.53 -7.15 -19.72
C ASN A 196 2.37 -6.69 -18.28
N VAL A 197 3.32 -5.89 -17.79
CA VAL A 197 3.25 -5.29 -16.44
C VAL A 197 2.20 -4.19 -16.35
N LEU A 198 1.85 -3.58 -17.48
CA LEU A 198 0.87 -2.51 -17.56
C LEU A 198 -0.56 -3.03 -17.38
N GLY A 199 -1.43 -2.17 -16.84
CA GLY A 199 -2.85 -2.46 -16.72
C GLY A 199 -3.17 -3.64 -15.80
N LYS A 200 -2.26 -3.99 -14.87
CA LYS A 200 -2.62 -4.90 -13.77
C LYS A 200 -3.66 -4.21 -12.90
N MET A 201 -4.86 -4.76 -12.92
CA MET A 201 -5.97 -4.26 -12.12
C MET A 201 -5.97 -4.94 -10.76
N GLU A 202 -6.16 -4.15 -9.71
CA GLU A 202 -6.37 -4.66 -8.35
C GLU A 202 -7.85 -4.90 -8.14
N LEU A 203 -8.29 -6.11 -8.47
CA LEU A 203 -9.69 -6.48 -8.40
C LEU A 203 -10.11 -6.78 -6.96
N VAL A 204 -11.20 -6.15 -6.55
CA VAL A 204 -11.79 -6.33 -5.23
C VAL A 204 -13.25 -6.73 -5.33
N THR A 205 -13.71 -7.49 -4.35
CA THR A 205 -15.11 -7.89 -4.21
C THR A 205 -15.86 -6.97 -3.25
N LYS A 206 -17.17 -6.91 -3.39
CA LYS A 206 -18.01 -6.15 -2.45
C LYS A 206 -17.81 -6.63 -1.01
N GLY A 207 -17.59 -5.70 -0.08
CA GLY A 207 -17.34 -5.97 1.33
C GLY A 207 -15.89 -6.33 1.66
N GLN A 208 -14.98 -6.34 0.69
CA GLN A 208 -13.56 -6.58 0.93
C GLN A 208 -12.92 -5.40 1.67
N LEU A 209 -12.10 -5.69 2.68
CA LEU A 209 -11.30 -4.70 3.40
C LEU A 209 -10.20 -4.14 2.47
N LEU A 210 -10.16 -2.83 2.33
CA LEU A 210 -9.23 -2.11 1.45
C LEU A 210 -8.12 -1.42 2.24
N VAL A 211 -8.47 -0.76 3.34
CA VAL A 211 -7.54 0.05 4.13
C VAL A 211 -7.85 -0.09 5.61
N THR A 212 -6.80 -0.15 6.43
CA THR A 212 -6.89 -0.05 7.88
C THR A 212 -6.15 1.21 8.34
N TYR A 213 -6.82 2.08 9.07
CA TYR A 213 -6.19 3.21 9.73
C TYR A 213 -5.73 2.82 11.13
N HIS A 214 -4.45 3.02 11.39
CA HIS A 214 -3.86 2.88 12.72
C HIS A 214 -3.77 4.25 13.37
N ALA A 215 -4.52 4.42 14.45
CA ALA A 215 -4.62 5.69 15.17
C ALA A 215 -3.27 6.11 15.77
N VAL A 216 -3.14 7.41 15.98
CA VAL A 216 -2.02 8.03 16.68
C VAL A 216 -1.83 7.40 18.07
N LEU A 217 -0.59 7.13 18.45
CA LEU A 217 -0.23 6.78 19.82
C LEU A 217 0.18 8.07 20.54
N PRO A 218 -0.46 8.40 21.69
CA PRO A 218 -0.14 9.61 22.42
C PRO A 218 1.26 9.54 23.04
N ALA A 219 1.91 10.68 23.12
CA ALA A 219 3.17 10.83 23.84
C ALA A 219 2.96 10.77 25.36
N VAL A 220 3.99 10.33 26.08
CA VAL A 220 4.05 10.43 27.54
C VAL A 220 5.22 11.33 27.90
N VAL A 221 4.92 12.48 28.47
CA VAL A 221 5.91 13.44 28.92
C VAL A 221 6.73 12.85 30.06
N GLY A 222 8.06 12.91 29.96
CA GLY A 222 8.98 12.48 31.01
C GLY A 222 9.21 13.59 32.04
N ARG A 223 9.78 13.20 33.18
CA ARG A 223 10.21 14.14 34.22
C ARG A 223 11.50 13.65 34.88
N ASP A 224 12.50 14.51 34.98
CA ASP A 224 13.76 14.21 35.65
C ASP A 224 13.63 14.29 37.19
N VAL A 225 14.66 13.91 37.93
CA VAL A 225 14.67 13.95 39.40
C VAL A 225 14.63 15.38 39.97
N GLN A 226 14.97 16.38 39.16
CA GLN A 226 14.86 17.79 39.50
C GLN A 226 13.48 18.39 39.22
N GLY A 227 12.57 17.59 38.67
CA GLY A 227 11.21 18.00 38.34
C GLY A 227 11.04 18.66 36.99
N ASN A 228 12.12 18.79 36.17
CA ASN A 228 12.04 19.33 34.84
C ASN A 228 11.30 18.37 33.92
N THR A 229 10.43 18.92 33.08
CA THR A 229 9.67 18.19 32.07
C THR A 229 10.57 17.85 30.87
N MET A 230 10.51 16.60 30.42
CA MET A 230 11.15 16.14 29.20
C MET A 230 10.08 16.05 28.11
N GLU A 231 10.11 16.97 27.15
CA GLU A 231 9.18 16.97 26.05
C GLU A 231 9.30 15.68 25.22
N ALA A 232 8.16 15.12 24.86
CA ALA A 232 8.05 13.96 23.99
C ALA A 232 7.37 14.37 22.69
N TYR A 233 7.70 13.70 21.59
CA TYR A 233 7.08 13.95 20.30
C TYR A 233 5.61 13.52 20.36
N GLU A 234 4.70 14.44 20.07
CA GLU A 234 3.29 14.13 19.91
C GLU A 234 3.04 13.64 18.49
N GLY A 235 2.54 12.41 18.37
CA GLY A 235 2.15 11.85 17.07
C GLY A 235 1.07 12.72 16.41
N LYS A 236 1.07 12.74 15.08
CA LYS A 236 0.11 13.50 14.26
C LYS A 236 -0.98 12.56 13.74
N GLU A 237 -2.22 13.00 13.85
CA GLU A 237 -3.35 12.31 13.26
C GLU A 237 -3.45 12.63 11.76
N LEU A 238 -3.81 11.62 10.95
CA LEU A 238 -4.04 11.82 9.53
C LEU A 238 -5.53 12.06 9.26
N PRO A 239 -5.86 12.97 8.32
CA PRO A 239 -7.24 13.17 7.92
C PRO A 239 -7.78 11.91 7.23
N PRO A 240 -9.09 11.62 7.34
CA PRO A 240 -9.71 10.47 6.71
C PRO A 240 -9.56 10.49 5.19
N LEU A 241 -9.54 9.31 4.57
CA LEU A 241 -9.52 9.16 3.12
C LEU A 241 -10.88 9.57 2.53
N GLN A 242 -10.84 10.18 1.34
CA GLN A 242 -12.04 10.38 0.55
C GLN A 242 -12.40 9.07 -0.13
N CYS A 243 -13.66 8.66 -0.03
CA CYS A 243 -14.16 7.40 -0.54
C CYS A 243 -15.12 7.59 -1.71
N LYS A 244 -14.89 6.84 -2.81
CA LYS A 244 -15.84 6.70 -3.90
C LYS A 244 -16.13 5.22 -4.14
N ARG A 245 -17.37 4.77 -3.88
CA ARG A 245 -17.79 3.37 -3.89
C ARG A 245 -16.99 2.49 -2.91
N CYS A 246 -16.60 3.07 -1.83
CA CYS A 246 -16.09 2.43 -0.63
C CYS A 246 -16.70 3.12 0.59
N GLU A 247 -16.75 2.45 1.69
CA GLU A 247 -17.39 2.93 2.93
C GLU A 247 -16.47 2.66 4.12
N PRO A 248 -16.31 3.65 5.01
CA PRO A 248 -15.65 3.41 6.29
C PRO A 248 -16.59 2.59 7.21
N ASP A 249 -16.02 1.87 8.15
CA ASP A 249 -16.76 1.26 9.24
C ASP A 249 -17.26 2.31 10.26
N GLU A 250 -18.03 1.89 11.26
CA GLU A 250 -18.57 2.79 12.29
C GLU A 250 -17.45 3.52 13.08
N SER A 251 -16.28 2.93 13.19
CA SER A 251 -15.13 3.54 13.87
C SER A 251 -14.35 4.52 12.98
N GLY A 252 -14.57 4.52 11.66
CA GLY A 252 -13.78 5.26 10.68
C GLY A 252 -12.37 4.72 10.47
N CYS A 253 -12.04 3.56 11.08
CA CYS A 253 -10.69 2.99 11.02
C CYS A 253 -10.49 1.99 9.89
N LYS A 254 -11.57 1.42 9.34
CA LYS A 254 -11.48 0.43 8.25
C LYS A 254 -12.34 0.87 7.08
N TYR A 255 -11.82 0.69 5.88
CA TYR A 255 -12.50 1.05 4.64
C TYR A 255 -12.79 -0.20 3.82
N PHE A 256 -14.04 -0.38 3.43
CA PHE A 256 -14.51 -1.55 2.69
C PHE A 256 -15.04 -1.16 1.31
N ALA A 257 -14.89 -2.06 0.34
CA ALA A 257 -15.47 -1.87 -0.99
C ALA A 257 -17.01 -1.98 -0.94
N SER A 258 -17.74 -0.96 -1.43
CA SER A 258 -19.22 -1.01 -1.54
C SER A 258 -19.70 -1.78 -2.76
N THR A 259 -18.81 -2.02 -3.72
CA THR A 259 -19.07 -2.75 -4.98
C THR A 259 -17.81 -3.52 -5.39
N GLU A 260 -17.98 -4.50 -6.26
CA GLU A 260 -16.85 -5.13 -6.95
C GLU A 260 -16.25 -4.19 -8.00
N GLY A 261 -14.97 -4.36 -8.31
CA GLY A 261 -14.28 -3.55 -9.32
C GLY A 261 -12.80 -3.43 -9.12
N ASN A 262 -12.20 -2.47 -9.81
CA ASN A 262 -10.79 -2.12 -9.70
C ASN A 262 -10.60 -1.03 -8.63
N VAL A 263 -9.77 -1.31 -7.62
CA VAL A 263 -9.45 -0.31 -6.58
C VAL A 263 -8.24 0.51 -6.99
N THR A 264 -8.34 1.82 -6.82
CA THR A 264 -7.26 2.78 -7.08
C THR A 264 -7.17 3.82 -5.97
N LEU A 265 -5.95 4.29 -5.71
CA LEU A 265 -5.65 5.39 -4.79
C LEU A 265 -5.04 6.54 -5.59
N GLU A 266 -5.73 7.65 -5.71
CA GLU A 266 -5.23 8.88 -6.34
C GLU A 266 -5.11 9.97 -5.27
N GLY A 267 -3.89 10.23 -4.81
CA GLY A 267 -3.63 11.12 -3.68
C GLY A 267 -4.27 10.59 -2.38
N LYS A 268 -5.34 11.22 -1.90
CA LYS A 268 -6.10 10.80 -0.71
C LYS A 268 -7.49 10.25 -1.06
N CYS A 269 -7.78 10.03 -2.34
CA CYS A 269 -9.06 9.54 -2.82
C CYS A 269 -8.96 8.05 -3.15
N LEU A 270 -9.61 7.23 -2.34
CA LEU A 270 -9.79 5.79 -2.57
C LEU A 270 -11.02 5.59 -3.45
N THR A 271 -10.87 4.93 -4.59
CA THR A 271 -11.96 4.74 -5.55
C THR A 271 -12.04 3.27 -5.96
N VAL A 272 -13.24 2.70 -5.93
CA VAL A 272 -13.53 1.40 -6.54
C VAL A 272 -14.30 1.64 -7.84
N THR A 273 -13.68 1.33 -8.99
CA THR A 273 -14.28 1.52 -10.32
C THR A 273 -14.86 0.19 -10.79
N PRO A 274 -16.15 0.11 -11.13
CA PRO A 274 -16.74 -1.08 -11.72
C PRO A 274 -15.98 -1.49 -12.97
N ILE A 275 -15.86 -2.81 -13.22
CA ILE A 275 -15.17 -3.36 -14.37
C ILE A 275 -16.11 -4.25 -15.18
N TYR A 276 -16.02 -4.15 -16.50
CA TYR A 276 -16.64 -5.06 -17.44
C TYR A 276 -15.56 -5.94 -18.07
N ALA A 277 -15.49 -7.19 -17.62
CA ALA A 277 -14.53 -8.16 -18.12
C ALA A 277 -15.16 -8.98 -19.25
N ILE A 278 -14.45 -9.07 -20.38
CA ILE A 278 -14.78 -9.89 -21.56
C ILE A 278 -13.73 -10.98 -21.65
N ASP A 279 -14.08 -12.22 -21.30
CA ASP A 279 -13.13 -13.33 -21.19
C ASP A 279 -12.64 -13.85 -22.55
N GLY A 280 -13.31 -13.51 -23.64
CA GLY A 280 -12.97 -13.91 -25.01
C GLY A 280 -12.57 -12.75 -25.90
N ASN A 281 -12.75 -12.97 -27.20
CA ASN A 281 -12.57 -11.94 -28.21
C ASN A 281 -13.79 -11.04 -28.31
N LEU A 282 -13.56 -9.83 -28.76
CA LEU A 282 -14.61 -8.86 -29.09
C LEU A 282 -14.63 -8.66 -30.60
N ASP A 283 -15.74 -8.98 -31.23
CA ASP A 283 -15.95 -8.92 -32.68
C ASP A 283 -17.29 -8.25 -33.05
N ALA A 284 -17.56 -8.11 -34.33
CA ALA A 284 -18.80 -7.52 -34.82
C ALA A 284 -20.06 -8.35 -34.43
N ALA A 285 -19.92 -9.64 -34.12
CA ALA A 285 -21.01 -10.47 -33.64
C ALA A 285 -21.34 -10.22 -32.15
N THR A 286 -20.31 -9.94 -31.36
CA THR A 286 -20.44 -9.50 -29.96
C THR A 286 -21.04 -8.09 -29.87
N GLY A 287 -20.80 -7.25 -30.89
CA GLY A 287 -21.28 -5.88 -30.99
C GLY A 287 -20.43 -4.83 -30.32
N ASP A 288 -20.92 -3.61 -30.36
CA ASP A 288 -20.29 -2.45 -29.73
C ASP A 288 -20.46 -2.48 -28.21
N VAL A 289 -19.48 -1.97 -27.47
CA VAL A 289 -19.49 -1.88 -26.00
C VAL A 289 -19.49 -0.42 -25.57
N ASP A 290 -20.50 -0.01 -24.78
CA ASP A 290 -20.51 1.28 -24.07
C ASP A 290 -20.73 1.02 -22.57
N PHE A 291 -19.72 1.29 -21.76
CA PHE A 291 -19.71 0.93 -20.32
C PHE A 291 -19.29 2.09 -19.42
N HIS A 292 -19.90 2.17 -18.25
CA HIS A 292 -19.57 3.16 -17.22
C HIS A 292 -18.65 2.56 -16.17
N GLY A 293 -17.33 2.57 -16.42
CA GLY A 293 -16.30 1.95 -15.57
C GLY A 293 -15.07 1.62 -16.37
N ASP A 294 -14.31 0.60 -15.94
CA ASP A 294 -13.16 0.09 -16.69
C ASP A 294 -13.60 -1.12 -17.56
N VAL A 295 -12.96 -1.30 -18.70
CA VAL A 295 -13.22 -2.45 -19.59
C VAL A 295 -11.93 -3.26 -19.76
N LEU A 296 -12.04 -4.57 -19.53
CA LEU A 296 -10.95 -5.52 -19.72
C LEU A 296 -11.35 -6.55 -20.78
N VAL A 297 -10.63 -6.60 -21.90
CA VAL A 297 -10.75 -7.63 -22.91
C VAL A 297 -9.58 -8.60 -22.78
N GLN A 298 -9.86 -9.86 -22.44
CA GLN A 298 -8.82 -10.90 -22.30
C GLN A 298 -8.29 -11.37 -23.67
N GLY A 299 -9.16 -11.42 -24.68
CA GLY A 299 -8.83 -11.81 -26.03
C GLY A 299 -8.49 -10.66 -26.95
N ASN A 300 -8.71 -10.88 -28.26
CA ASN A 300 -8.49 -9.90 -29.32
C ASN A 300 -9.70 -9.01 -29.53
N VAL A 301 -9.47 -7.82 -30.08
CA VAL A 301 -10.53 -6.94 -30.59
C VAL A 301 -10.41 -6.90 -32.12
N PHE A 302 -11.42 -7.44 -32.79
CA PHE A 302 -11.46 -7.53 -34.25
C PHE A 302 -11.99 -6.27 -34.92
N ALA A 303 -11.83 -6.22 -36.23
CA ALA A 303 -12.25 -5.08 -37.05
C ALA A 303 -13.72 -4.76 -36.93
N GLY A 304 -14.06 -3.47 -37.00
CA GLY A 304 -15.45 -2.96 -37.05
C GLY A 304 -16.08 -2.72 -35.67
N VAL A 305 -15.42 -3.07 -34.57
CA VAL A 305 -15.92 -2.87 -33.20
C VAL A 305 -15.68 -1.44 -32.71
N THR A 306 -16.67 -0.89 -32.01
CA THR A 306 -16.54 0.33 -31.22
C THR A 306 -16.59 -0.01 -29.72
N LEU A 307 -15.53 0.33 -28.97
CA LEU A 307 -15.50 0.17 -27.53
C LEU A 307 -15.37 1.54 -26.87
N LYS A 308 -16.36 1.87 -26.05
CA LYS A 308 -16.42 3.16 -25.36
C LYS A 308 -16.58 2.96 -23.86
N THR A 309 -15.80 3.70 -23.07
CA THR A 309 -15.88 3.67 -21.62
C THR A 309 -15.56 5.03 -21.00
N THR A 310 -16.07 5.26 -19.79
CA THR A 310 -15.67 6.43 -18.97
C THR A 310 -14.38 6.18 -18.19
N GLY A 311 -13.95 4.94 -18.06
CA GLY A 311 -12.74 4.51 -17.38
C GLY A 311 -11.60 4.19 -18.34
N THR A 312 -10.85 3.14 -17.99
CA THR A 312 -9.71 2.62 -18.74
C THR A 312 -10.13 1.44 -19.62
N ILE A 313 -9.61 1.38 -20.85
CA ILE A 313 -9.68 0.21 -21.73
C ILE A 313 -8.38 -0.56 -21.60
N THR A 314 -8.43 -1.84 -21.23
CA THR A 314 -7.28 -2.75 -21.28
C THR A 314 -7.59 -3.92 -22.21
N VAL A 315 -6.72 -4.14 -23.21
CA VAL A 315 -6.80 -5.28 -24.12
C VAL A 315 -5.54 -6.12 -23.99
N ASN A 316 -5.70 -7.38 -23.55
CA ASN A 316 -4.59 -8.32 -23.41
C ASN A 316 -4.17 -8.93 -24.77
N GLY A 317 -5.13 -9.08 -25.68
CA GLY A 317 -4.90 -9.57 -27.03
C GLY A 317 -4.47 -8.49 -28.01
N HIS A 318 -4.55 -8.81 -29.30
CA HIS A 318 -4.28 -7.90 -30.42
C HIS A 318 -5.53 -7.10 -30.79
N VAL A 319 -5.34 -5.87 -31.25
CA VAL A 319 -6.42 -5.02 -31.75
C VAL A 319 -6.26 -4.82 -33.26
N GLU A 320 -7.27 -5.13 -34.01
CA GLU A 320 -7.38 -4.82 -35.43
C GLU A 320 -8.07 -3.45 -35.64
N THR A 321 -8.61 -3.22 -36.83
CA THR A 321 -9.29 -1.97 -37.20
C THR A 321 -10.54 -1.73 -36.36
N ALA A 322 -10.37 -1.15 -35.17
CA ALA A 322 -11.42 -0.86 -34.18
C ALA A 322 -11.40 0.63 -33.76
N ARG A 323 -12.43 1.05 -33.05
CA ARG A 323 -12.56 2.40 -32.49
C ARG A 323 -12.60 2.29 -30.96
N LEU A 324 -11.58 2.83 -30.29
CA LEU A 324 -11.43 2.76 -28.85
C LEU A 324 -11.54 4.17 -28.24
N PHE A 325 -12.53 4.37 -27.37
CA PHE A 325 -12.78 5.65 -26.70
C PHE A 325 -12.77 5.46 -25.19
N ALA A 326 -11.72 5.92 -24.50
CA ALA A 326 -11.58 5.84 -23.06
C ALA A 326 -11.59 7.22 -22.41
N GLY A 327 -12.32 7.38 -21.31
CA GLY A 327 -12.28 8.58 -20.50
C GLY A 327 -10.99 8.75 -19.73
N LYS A 328 -10.25 7.63 -19.48
CA LYS A 328 -8.93 7.61 -18.86
C LYS A 328 -7.87 7.09 -19.83
N ASP A 329 -7.39 5.87 -19.65
CA ASP A 329 -6.26 5.32 -20.37
C ASP A 329 -6.70 4.24 -21.38
N VAL A 330 -5.88 4.05 -22.43
CA VAL A 330 -5.98 2.90 -23.35
C VAL A 330 -4.70 2.10 -23.25
N ILE A 331 -4.78 0.82 -22.87
CA ILE A 331 -3.65 -0.08 -22.66
C ILE A 331 -3.80 -1.29 -23.59
N LEU A 332 -2.92 -1.39 -24.59
CA LEU A 332 -2.92 -2.45 -25.59
C LEU A 332 -1.64 -3.29 -25.44
N LYS A 333 -1.71 -4.43 -24.72
CA LYS A 333 -0.51 -5.23 -24.41
C LYS A 333 0.19 -5.79 -25.66
N ASN A 334 -0.60 -6.11 -26.70
CA ASN A 334 -0.08 -6.63 -27.97
C ASN A 334 -0.17 -5.64 -29.14
N GLY A 335 -0.59 -4.39 -28.88
CA GLY A 335 -0.64 -3.33 -29.88
C GLY A 335 -1.88 -3.36 -30.78
N MET A 336 -1.87 -2.45 -31.80
CA MET A 336 -2.99 -2.26 -32.73
C MET A 336 -2.52 -2.11 -34.18
N GLN A 337 -3.23 -2.78 -35.09
CA GLN A 337 -3.13 -2.61 -36.53
C GLN A 337 -4.42 -2.04 -37.10
N GLY A 338 -4.45 -0.73 -37.33
CA GLY A 338 -5.68 0.01 -37.64
C GLY A 338 -6.06 0.05 -39.13
N SER A 339 -5.19 -0.42 -40.04
CA SER A 339 -5.41 -0.45 -41.49
C SER A 339 -5.97 0.87 -42.08
N GLY A 340 -5.59 2.01 -41.49
CA GLY A 340 -5.98 3.35 -41.90
C GLY A 340 -7.34 3.83 -41.35
N ASN A 341 -8.16 2.97 -40.76
CA ASN A 341 -9.46 3.31 -40.20
C ASN A 341 -9.55 3.08 -38.67
N GLY A 342 -8.47 2.63 -38.03
CA GLY A 342 -8.38 2.47 -36.58
C GLY A 342 -8.33 3.83 -35.86
N VAL A 343 -9.04 3.96 -34.75
CA VAL A 343 -9.07 5.20 -33.96
C VAL A 343 -8.92 4.88 -32.47
N ILE A 344 -8.01 5.58 -31.82
CA ILE A 344 -7.84 5.57 -30.36
C ILE A 344 -8.02 6.99 -29.84
N ARG A 345 -8.91 7.16 -28.86
CA ARG A 345 -9.03 8.41 -28.09
C ARG A 345 -8.99 8.10 -26.61
N ALA A 346 -7.97 8.60 -25.91
CA ALA A 346 -7.82 8.49 -24.48
C ALA A 346 -7.86 9.87 -23.83
N GLY A 347 -8.60 9.99 -22.73
CA GLY A 347 -8.62 11.23 -21.94
C GLY A 347 -7.29 11.49 -21.22
N ARG A 348 -6.48 10.45 -21.00
CA ARG A 348 -5.14 10.55 -20.41
C ARG A 348 -4.08 9.92 -21.34
N ASN A 349 -3.74 8.67 -21.11
CA ASN A 349 -2.59 8.05 -21.74
C ASN A 349 -2.98 6.94 -22.72
N VAL A 350 -2.15 6.75 -23.75
CA VAL A 350 -2.17 5.57 -24.63
C VAL A 350 -0.88 4.80 -24.44
N MET A 351 -1.00 3.53 -24.05
CA MET A 351 0.13 2.61 -23.89
C MET A 351 -0.08 1.40 -24.79
N ALA A 352 0.88 1.12 -25.66
CA ALA A 352 0.76 0.03 -26.61
C ALA A 352 2.13 -0.57 -26.95
N ARG A 353 2.17 -1.88 -27.23
CA ARG A 353 3.41 -2.50 -27.71
C ARG A 353 3.83 -1.94 -29.06
N PHE A 354 2.89 -1.73 -29.97
CA PHE A 354 3.09 -1.04 -31.25
C PHE A 354 1.76 -0.43 -31.72
N LEU A 355 1.86 0.55 -32.59
CA LEU A 355 0.74 1.21 -33.27
C LEU A 355 1.02 1.29 -34.76
N GLU A 356 0.11 0.78 -35.58
CA GLU A 356 0.24 0.75 -37.04
C GLU A 356 -1.02 1.27 -37.71
N GLN A 357 -0.85 2.19 -38.68
CA GLN A 357 -1.91 2.74 -39.52
C GLN A 357 -3.19 3.15 -38.72
N THR A 358 -3.00 3.89 -37.62
CA THR A 358 -4.04 4.25 -36.66
C THR A 358 -4.00 5.76 -36.37
N GLN A 359 -5.17 6.35 -36.11
CA GLN A 359 -5.32 7.71 -35.62
C GLN A 359 -5.40 7.67 -34.08
N ILE A 360 -4.53 8.42 -33.37
CA ILE A 360 -4.38 8.39 -31.92
C ILE A 360 -4.46 9.81 -31.35
N TYR A 361 -5.34 9.98 -30.36
CA TYR A 361 -5.50 11.21 -29.58
C TYR A 361 -5.35 10.86 -28.08
N ALA A 362 -4.28 11.34 -27.45
CA ALA A 362 -4.04 11.19 -26.02
C ALA A 362 -4.08 12.56 -25.32
N GLY A 363 -4.82 12.68 -24.24
CA GLY A 363 -4.88 13.91 -23.46
C GLY A 363 -3.56 14.25 -22.77
N ASN A 364 -2.75 13.22 -22.41
CA ASN A 364 -1.43 13.39 -21.81
C ASN A 364 -0.36 12.74 -22.68
N GLU A 365 -0.06 11.43 -22.49
CA GLU A 365 1.11 10.77 -23.07
C GLU A 365 0.74 9.62 -23.99
N VAL A 366 1.59 9.39 -24.98
CA VAL A 366 1.61 8.16 -25.80
C VAL A 366 2.91 7.43 -25.53
N ASN A 367 2.85 6.20 -25.00
CA ASN A 367 3.99 5.35 -24.76
C ASN A 367 3.87 4.05 -25.57
N THR A 368 4.82 3.81 -26.47
CA THR A 368 4.76 2.66 -27.36
C THR A 368 6.15 2.16 -27.73
N GLY A 369 6.27 0.93 -28.25
CA GLY A 369 7.53 0.36 -28.73
C GLY A 369 7.82 0.67 -30.19
N ALA A 370 6.78 0.95 -30.99
CA ALA A 370 6.94 1.32 -32.42
C ALA A 370 5.70 2.08 -32.92
N ILE A 371 5.93 3.01 -33.84
CA ILE A 371 4.92 3.78 -34.57
C ILE A 371 5.14 3.60 -36.06
N LEU A 372 4.12 3.08 -36.76
CA LEU A 372 4.17 2.80 -38.18
C LEU A 372 2.99 3.45 -38.90
N ASN A 373 3.27 4.48 -39.72
CA ASN A 373 2.25 5.18 -40.51
C ASN A 373 1.04 5.64 -39.73
N CYS A 374 1.22 6.19 -38.49
CA CYS A 374 0.15 6.69 -37.64
C CYS A 374 0.01 8.21 -37.70
N GLU A 375 -1.19 8.67 -37.34
CA GLU A 375 -1.46 10.08 -37.03
C GLU A 375 -1.65 10.20 -35.53
N ILE A 376 -0.70 10.86 -34.83
CA ILE A 376 -0.68 10.94 -33.37
C ILE A 376 -0.71 12.39 -32.91
N GLU A 377 -1.65 12.69 -32.03
CA GLU A 377 -1.72 13.94 -31.28
C GLU A 377 -1.69 13.64 -29.77
N SER A 378 -0.69 14.18 -29.07
CA SER A 378 -0.51 14.04 -27.63
C SER A 378 -0.50 15.38 -26.92
N GLY A 379 -1.22 15.47 -25.81
CA GLY A 379 -1.28 16.68 -24.96
C GLY A 379 0.01 16.97 -24.19
N GLN A 380 0.90 16.00 -24.06
CA GLN A 380 2.20 16.18 -23.41
C GLN A 380 3.31 15.51 -24.24
N ASN A 381 3.59 14.23 -23.99
CA ASN A 381 4.75 13.54 -24.53
C ASN A 381 4.39 12.37 -25.45
N VAL A 382 5.27 12.07 -26.40
CA VAL A 382 5.28 10.81 -27.14
C VAL A 382 6.63 10.12 -26.88
N GLU A 383 6.58 8.98 -26.20
CA GLU A 383 7.75 8.17 -25.88
C GLU A 383 7.69 6.85 -26.64
N VAL A 384 8.67 6.64 -27.54
CA VAL A 384 8.83 5.36 -28.24
C VAL A 384 9.95 4.62 -27.59
N ALA A 385 9.59 3.73 -26.64
CA ALA A 385 10.50 3.09 -25.70
C ALA A 385 11.29 1.92 -26.32
N GLY A 386 12.48 1.63 -25.72
CA GLY A 386 13.35 0.51 -26.07
C GLY A 386 14.44 0.86 -27.07
N ASN A 387 15.46 -0.03 -27.19
CA ASN A 387 16.62 0.16 -28.04
C ASN A 387 16.27 0.18 -29.56
N ARG A 388 15.10 -0.25 -29.95
CA ARG A 388 14.56 -0.29 -31.31
C ARG A 388 13.31 0.57 -31.46
N GLY A 389 13.07 1.50 -30.52
CA GLY A 389 11.94 2.42 -30.57
C GLY A 389 11.97 3.24 -31.86
N THR A 390 11.05 2.97 -32.79
CA THR A 390 11.08 3.50 -34.13
C THR A 390 9.79 4.19 -34.50
N ILE A 391 9.91 5.36 -35.14
CA ILE A 391 8.80 6.06 -35.81
C ILE A 391 9.04 5.97 -37.29
N ILE A 392 8.13 5.38 -38.06
CA ILE A 392 8.23 5.26 -39.53
C ILE A 392 6.96 5.81 -40.16
N GLY A 393 7.07 6.88 -40.92
CA GLY A 393 5.94 7.49 -41.64
C GLY A 393 4.85 8.04 -40.76
N GLY A 394 3.84 8.67 -41.37
CA GLY A 394 2.71 9.30 -40.69
C GLY A 394 3.03 10.70 -40.14
N SER A 395 2.27 11.12 -39.13
CA SER A 395 2.46 12.43 -38.45
C SER A 395 2.40 12.21 -36.96
N VAL A 396 3.37 12.74 -36.22
CA VAL A 396 3.41 12.66 -34.75
C VAL A 396 3.58 14.05 -34.19
N THR A 397 2.63 14.48 -33.38
CA THR A 397 2.61 15.78 -32.72
C THR A 397 2.50 15.59 -31.20
N ALA A 398 3.37 16.26 -30.45
CA ALA A 398 3.34 16.33 -29.00
C ALA A 398 3.51 17.78 -28.56
N VAL A 399 2.84 18.15 -27.46
CA VAL A 399 2.97 19.53 -26.93
C VAL A 399 4.33 19.78 -26.31
N GLU A 400 4.90 18.76 -25.63
CA GLU A 400 6.16 18.93 -24.88
C GLU A 400 7.35 18.25 -25.58
N GLN A 401 7.31 16.90 -25.72
CA GLN A 401 8.47 16.14 -26.20
C GLN A 401 8.09 14.92 -27.01
N ILE A 402 8.93 14.60 -28.02
CA ILE A 402 8.90 13.32 -28.75
C ILE A 402 10.27 12.65 -28.56
N THR A 403 10.27 11.42 -28.04
CA THR A 403 11.46 10.62 -27.81
C THR A 403 11.37 9.30 -28.56
N ALA A 404 12.37 9.00 -29.40
CA ALA A 404 12.50 7.73 -30.12
C ALA A 404 13.97 7.41 -30.40
N ALA A 405 14.29 6.12 -30.56
CA ALA A 405 15.63 5.71 -30.94
C ALA A 405 15.93 5.97 -32.44
N SER A 406 14.90 5.91 -33.30
CA SER A 406 14.99 6.15 -34.74
C SER A 406 13.73 6.82 -35.28
N ILE A 407 13.89 7.77 -36.19
CA ILE A 407 12.80 8.46 -36.88
C ILE A 407 13.14 8.43 -38.38
N GLY A 408 12.19 7.93 -39.21
CA GLY A 408 12.34 7.79 -40.65
C GLY A 408 11.03 7.94 -41.43
#